data_222ab1a0d526f1f4dcdb44baa61284c2
#
_entry.id   222ab1a0d526f1f4dcdb44baa61284c2
#
_cell.length_a   1.000
_cell.length_b   1.000
_cell.length_c   1.000
_cell.angle_alpha   90.00
_cell.angle_beta   90.00
_cell.angle_gamma   90.00
#
_symmetry.space_group_name_H-M   'P 1'
#
loop_
_entity.id
_entity.type
_entity.pdbx_description
1 polymer ?
#
loop_
_entity_poly.entity_id
_entity_poly.type
_entity_poly.pdbx_seq_one_letter_code
_entity_poly.pdbx_strand_id
1 'polypeptide(L)'
;MFRKKYSPWIVVAVILVILAAFLWSRTAQTATVDIPAAMGESEVEFGEFAEEYANFPAGYALQVENGTDLTTDGVVFLEKANDDLYVQFTNRSQTDSEFVLKLFLDYSEVDFFIEGVSYSEYEFQLDDGVGVQIPIHLDSQIDLQTSHMLTVGVFAAPNKYASDLDLMSNSYGMVATFEIVSPSGTRTCDTQLQFEEPAKFLKSQFGGVMLNEDFSEEDTDQVLYPLKEVTLSPGEKKSFAYRLGNYSGEVLLIVLVDWKQIPLNGADYLAIENKPGYMGFGQVEITAPMEKGKYEVVAFAVDAPFTPRTADNFFSHDTAYRFTLSVE
;
A
#
# COMPACT_ATOMS: atom_id res chain seq x y z
N MET A 1 52.01 30.66 5.37
CA MET A 1 50.79 29.96 4.92
C MET A 1 51.22 28.62 4.31
N PHE A 2 51.25 27.53 5.13
CA PHE A 2 51.77 26.22 4.70
C PHE A 2 50.59 25.37 4.19
N ARG A 3 50.49 25.17 2.87
CA ARG A 3 49.61 24.16 2.28
C ARG A 3 50.21 22.77 2.48
N LYS A 4 49.69 21.97 3.42
CA LYS A 4 50.02 20.55 3.52
C LYS A 4 49.49 19.83 2.26
N LYS A 5 50.39 19.41 1.38
CA LYS A 5 50.09 18.50 0.27
C LYS A 5 49.85 17.10 0.89
N TYR A 6 48.61 16.62 0.91
CA TYR A 6 48.39 15.23 1.22
C TYR A 6 48.97 14.34 0.13
N SER A 7 49.72 13.33 0.53
CA SER A 7 50.29 12.36 -0.39
C SER A 7 49.18 11.63 -1.13
N PRO A 8 49.23 11.48 -2.46
CA PRO A 8 48.21 10.75 -3.23
C PRO A 8 47.99 9.32 -2.74
N TRP A 9 48.99 8.72 -2.09
CA TRP A 9 48.90 7.39 -1.48
C TRP A 9 47.96 7.32 -0.30
N ILE A 10 47.72 8.40 0.44
CA ILE A 10 46.74 8.43 1.55
C ILE A 10 45.31 8.37 0.99
N VAL A 11 45.05 9.04 -0.12
CA VAL A 11 43.74 9.02 -0.77
C VAL A 11 43.42 7.62 -1.31
N VAL A 12 44.39 6.96 -1.93
CA VAL A 12 44.23 5.58 -2.43
C VAL A 12 44.02 4.60 -1.29
N ALA A 13 44.71 4.74 -0.16
CA ALA A 13 44.51 3.87 1.01
C ALA A 13 43.13 4.03 1.63
N VAL A 14 42.61 5.25 1.71
CA VAL A 14 41.26 5.53 2.23
C VAL A 14 40.16 4.91 1.31
N ILE A 15 40.34 5.06 -0.01
CA ILE A 15 39.41 4.45 -0.98
C ILE A 15 39.41 2.92 -0.88
N LEU A 16 40.58 2.29 -0.72
CA LEU A 16 40.70 0.84 -0.56
C LEU A 16 40.09 0.33 0.75
N VAL A 17 40.19 1.11 1.84
CA VAL A 17 39.54 0.76 3.12
C VAL A 17 38.03 0.87 3.02
N ILE A 18 37.50 1.90 2.35
CA ILE A 18 36.07 2.08 2.12
C ILE A 18 35.53 0.95 1.22
N LEU A 19 36.25 0.59 0.14
CA LEU A 19 35.88 -0.52 -0.73
C LEU A 19 35.95 -1.87 0.00
N ALA A 20 36.93 -2.11 0.86
CA ALA A 20 37.01 -3.33 1.65
C ALA A 20 35.89 -3.42 2.71
N ALA A 21 35.53 -2.30 3.36
CA ALA A 21 34.40 -2.23 4.28
C ALA A 21 33.06 -2.46 3.55
N PHE A 22 32.93 -1.92 2.33
CA PHE A 22 31.74 -2.12 1.50
C PHE A 22 31.62 -3.56 1.00
N LEU A 23 32.71 -4.20 0.65
CA LEU A 23 32.74 -5.62 0.26
C LEU A 23 32.53 -6.55 1.46
N TRP A 24 32.97 -6.17 2.65
CA TRP A 24 32.76 -6.95 3.86
C TRP A 24 31.33 -6.84 4.40
N SER A 25 30.66 -5.70 4.23
CA SER A 25 29.24 -5.57 4.56
C SER A 25 28.33 -6.38 3.63
N ARG A 26 28.79 -6.73 2.43
CA ARG A 26 28.06 -7.60 1.49
C ARG A 26 28.20 -9.09 1.75
N THR A 27 29.19 -9.52 2.55
CA THR A 27 29.41 -10.94 2.85
C THR A 27 28.90 -11.38 4.23
N ALA A 28 28.28 -10.46 4.98
CA ALA A 28 27.75 -10.77 6.30
C ALA A 28 26.23 -10.83 6.24
N GLN A 29 25.74 -12.01 6.50
CA GLN A 29 24.37 -12.41 6.81
C GLN A 29 23.50 -12.91 5.64
N THR A 30 23.76 -14.13 5.20
CA THR A 30 22.66 -15.06 4.94
C THR A 30 22.04 -15.40 6.30
N ALA A 31 20.97 -14.68 6.67
CA ALA A 31 20.14 -15.09 7.78
C ALA A 31 19.47 -16.41 7.37
N THR A 32 19.89 -17.52 7.95
CA THR A 32 19.11 -18.76 7.90
C THR A 32 17.89 -18.52 8.76
N VAL A 33 16.76 -18.25 8.13
CA VAL A 33 15.46 -18.25 8.78
C VAL A 33 15.21 -19.70 9.21
N ASP A 34 15.11 -19.95 10.51
CA ASP A 34 14.62 -21.23 11.04
C ASP A 34 13.12 -21.33 10.70
N ILE A 35 12.83 -21.91 9.54
CA ILE A 35 11.46 -22.24 9.14
C ILE A 35 10.99 -23.37 10.06
N PRO A 36 9.86 -23.25 10.76
CA PRO A 36 9.34 -24.33 11.57
C PRO A 36 9.09 -25.56 10.68
N ALA A 37 9.78 -26.65 10.94
CA ALA A 37 9.73 -27.90 10.19
C ALA A 37 8.44 -28.69 10.50
N ALA A 38 7.26 -28.17 10.15
CA ALA A 38 5.99 -28.87 10.31
C ALA A 38 4.84 -28.32 9.45
N MET A 39 5.12 -27.73 8.27
CA MET A 39 4.09 -27.57 7.25
C MET A 39 4.56 -28.32 6.02
N GLY A 40 3.64 -29.04 5.35
CA GLY A 40 3.90 -29.58 4.01
C GLY A 40 4.43 -28.48 3.10
N GLU A 41 5.02 -28.82 1.98
CA GLU A 41 5.56 -27.85 1.03
C GLU A 41 4.53 -26.75 0.79
N SER A 42 4.70 -25.61 1.46
CA SER A 42 3.86 -24.43 1.29
C SER A 42 4.29 -23.74 0.01
N GLU A 43 3.31 -23.30 -0.80
CA GLU A 43 3.58 -22.50 -1.98
C GLU A 43 4.01 -21.07 -1.62
N VAL A 44 3.77 -20.64 -0.37
CA VAL A 44 4.25 -19.36 0.15
C VAL A 44 5.73 -19.43 0.48
N GLU A 45 6.54 -18.65 -0.21
CA GLU A 45 7.99 -18.61 -0.04
C GLU A 45 8.42 -17.36 0.75
N PHE A 46 9.39 -17.55 1.68
CA PHE A 46 10.00 -16.48 2.45
C PHE A 46 11.49 -16.40 2.12
N GLY A 47 12.02 -15.21 1.96
CA GLY A 47 13.43 -15.01 1.65
C GLY A 47 13.80 -13.57 1.27
N GLU A 48 15.01 -13.41 0.74
CA GLU A 48 15.41 -12.15 0.12
C GLU A 48 14.90 -12.15 -1.32
N PHE A 49 13.71 -11.58 -1.54
CA PHE A 49 13.19 -11.34 -2.87
C PHE A 49 13.61 -9.95 -3.33
N ALA A 50 14.06 -9.86 -4.57
CA ALA A 50 14.46 -8.62 -5.24
C ALA A 50 15.71 -7.93 -4.68
N GLU A 51 16.89 -8.43 -5.05
CA GLU A 51 18.17 -7.68 -4.92
C GLU A 51 18.08 -6.26 -5.51
N GLU A 52 17.19 -6.04 -6.44
CA GLU A 52 16.95 -4.77 -7.13
C GLU A 52 16.51 -3.66 -6.17
N TYR A 53 15.80 -4.01 -5.10
CA TYR A 53 15.37 -3.07 -4.07
C TYR A 53 16.36 -2.87 -2.92
N ALA A 54 17.54 -3.49 -2.98
CA ALA A 54 18.56 -3.38 -1.93
C ALA A 54 19.01 -1.94 -1.65
N ASN A 55 18.78 -1.02 -2.57
CA ASN A 55 19.17 0.39 -2.47
C ASN A 55 18.01 1.35 -2.13
N PHE A 56 16.78 0.84 -1.93
CA PHE A 56 15.66 1.69 -1.52
C PHE A 56 15.80 2.10 -0.05
N PRO A 57 15.37 3.32 0.32
CA PRO A 57 15.33 3.75 1.72
C PRO A 57 14.41 2.84 2.56
N ALA A 58 14.51 2.95 3.88
CA ALA A 58 13.65 2.22 4.82
C ALA A 58 12.16 2.36 4.44
N GLY A 59 11.40 1.24 4.50
CA GLY A 59 10.00 1.19 4.13
C GLY A 59 9.57 -0.20 3.70
N TYR A 60 8.69 -0.27 2.73
CA TYR A 60 8.18 -1.52 2.16
C TYR A 60 8.43 -1.54 0.66
N ALA A 61 8.54 -2.74 0.09
CA ALA A 61 8.50 -2.96 -1.34
C ALA A 61 7.37 -3.93 -1.66
N LEU A 62 6.56 -3.61 -2.67
CA LEU A 62 5.41 -4.40 -3.09
C LEU A 62 5.43 -4.54 -4.62
N GLN A 63 5.28 -5.76 -5.10
CA GLN A 63 5.22 -6.07 -6.51
C GLN A 63 4.25 -7.22 -6.78
N VAL A 64 3.75 -7.29 -8.00
CA VAL A 64 2.96 -8.43 -8.50
C VAL A 64 3.59 -8.95 -9.78
N GLU A 65 3.67 -10.25 -9.93
CA GLU A 65 4.24 -10.92 -11.09
C GLU A 65 3.46 -12.20 -11.44
N ASN A 66 3.63 -12.68 -12.66
CA ASN A 66 3.00 -13.92 -13.14
C ASN A 66 3.99 -15.09 -13.23
N GLY A 67 4.97 -15.13 -12.35
CA GLY A 67 5.92 -16.25 -12.20
C GLY A 67 7.13 -16.25 -13.12
N THR A 68 7.23 -15.37 -14.12
CA THR A 68 8.38 -15.34 -15.04
C THR A 68 8.98 -13.97 -15.29
N ASP A 69 8.23 -12.89 -15.16
CA ASP A 69 8.68 -11.56 -15.48
C ASP A 69 8.26 -10.54 -14.43
N LEU A 70 9.22 -9.78 -13.95
CA LEU A 70 8.98 -8.60 -13.13
C LEU A 70 8.17 -7.57 -13.93
N THR A 71 7.07 -7.13 -13.36
CA THR A 71 6.21 -6.11 -13.98
C THR A 71 6.87 -4.75 -13.88
N THR A 72 7.55 -4.32 -14.92
CA THR A 72 8.23 -3.01 -14.95
C THR A 72 7.31 -1.86 -15.34
N ASP A 73 6.12 -2.15 -15.84
CA ASP A 73 5.14 -1.16 -16.31
C ASP A 73 3.77 -1.29 -15.62
N GLY A 74 3.67 -2.15 -14.60
CA GLY A 74 2.45 -2.36 -13.84
C GLY A 74 1.38 -3.18 -14.55
N VAL A 75 1.74 -3.87 -15.67
CA VAL A 75 0.82 -4.72 -16.42
C VAL A 75 1.18 -6.18 -16.22
N VAL A 76 0.23 -6.97 -15.78
CA VAL A 76 0.37 -8.41 -15.61
C VAL A 76 -0.50 -9.13 -16.65
N PHE A 77 0.13 -9.92 -17.49
CA PHE A 77 -0.57 -10.71 -18.50
C PHE A 77 -0.89 -12.10 -17.93
N LEU A 78 -2.16 -12.46 -17.94
CA LEU A 78 -2.66 -13.77 -17.52
C LEU A 78 -3.43 -14.43 -18.66
N GLU A 79 -3.17 -15.70 -18.94
CA GLU A 79 -3.99 -16.46 -19.91
C GLU A 79 -5.39 -16.72 -19.34
N LYS A 80 -5.50 -16.95 -18.02
CA LYS A 80 -6.74 -17.17 -17.28
C LYS A 80 -6.67 -16.46 -15.94
N ALA A 81 -7.81 -16.06 -15.41
CA ALA A 81 -7.90 -15.39 -14.11
C ALA A 81 -7.36 -16.22 -12.92
N ASN A 82 -7.41 -17.55 -13.04
CA ASN A 82 -6.88 -18.47 -12.03
C ASN A 82 -5.47 -18.97 -12.32
N ASP A 83 -4.73 -18.36 -13.26
CA ASP A 83 -3.30 -18.60 -13.40
C ASP A 83 -2.56 -18.03 -12.18
N ASP A 84 -1.36 -18.52 -11.95
CA ASP A 84 -0.54 -18.11 -10.80
C ASP A 84 -0.19 -16.63 -10.89
N LEU A 85 -0.56 -15.91 -9.86
CA LEU A 85 -0.20 -14.54 -9.58
C LEU A 85 0.61 -14.52 -8.29
N TYR A 86 1.74 -13.85 -8.26
CA TYR A 86 2.59 -13.77 -7.07
C TYR A 86 2.62 -12.36 -6.54
N VAL A 87 2.20 -12.19 -5.29
CA VAL A 87 2.42 -10.94 -4.55
C VAL A 87 3.76 -11.05 -3.83
N GLN A 88 4.71 -10.21 -4.22
CA GLN A 88 5.98 -10.08 -3.51
C GLN A 88 5.93 -8.87 -2.61
N PHE A 89 6.27 -9.06 -1.35
CA PHE A 89 6.34 -7.98 -0.37
C PHE A 89 7.60 -8.12 0.49
N THR A 90 8.29 -7.02 0.72
CA THR A 90 9.52 -7.00 1.54
C THR A 90 9.37 -5.98 2.65
N ASN A 91 9.63 -6.42 3.88
CA ASN A 91 9.69 -5.55 5.06
C ASN A 91 11.10 -4.95 5.22
N ARG A 92 11.19 -3.62 5.17
CA ARG A 92 12.42 -2.84 5.43
C ARG A 92 12.13 -1.71 6.41
N SER A 93 11.17 -1.90 7.28
CA SER A 93 10.74 -0.89 8.24
C SER A 93 11.67 -0.76 9.45
N GLN A 94 12.73 -1.56 9.54
CA GLN A 94 13.65 -1.69 10.66
C GLN A 94 12.99 -2.30 11.91
N THR A 95 11.86 -2.95 11.74
CA THR A 95 11.14 -3.66 12.81
C THR A 95 10.47 -4.91 12.25
N ASP A 96 10.49 -5.98 13.03
CA ASP A 96 9.68 -7.16 12.74
C ASP A 96 8.20 -6.79 12.89
N SER A 97 7.38 -7.23 11.96
CA SER A 97 5.98 -6.83 11.94
C SER A 97 5.08 -7.94 11.40
N GLU A 98 3.84 -7.92 11.88
CA GLU A 98 2.73 -8.66 11.30
C GLU A 98 2.09 -7.81 10.20
N PHE A 99 1.59 -8.46 9.17
CA PHE A 99 0.98 -7.83 8.01
C PHE A 99 -0.32 -8.52 7.64
N VAL A 100 -1.22 -7.77 7.00
CA VAL A 100 -2.41 -8.32 6.35
C VAL A 100 -2.41 -7.91 4.88
N LEU A 101 -2.60 -8.90 4.00
CA LEU A 101 -2.81 -8.74 2.56
C LEU A 101 -4.31 -8.63 2.27
N LYS A 102 -4.68 -7.63 1.47
CA LYS A 102 -6.02 -7.42 0.93
C LYS A 102 -5.97 -7.21 -0.57
N LEU A 103 -6.95 -7.72 -1.28
CA LEU A 103 -7.07 -7.52 -2.73
C LEU A 103 -8.38 -6.80 -3.08
N PHE A 104 -8.27 -5.93 -4.09
CA PHE A 104 -9.41 -5.23 -4.67
C PHE A 104 -9.33 -5.36 -6.19
N LEU A 105 -10.39 -5.86 -6.80
CA LEU A 105 -10.51 -5.92 -8.25
C LEU A 105 -11.47 -4.81 -8.70
N ASP A 106 -11.02 -3.99 -9.63
CA ASP A 106 -11.75 -2.79 -10.06
C ASP A 106 -12.22 -1.95 -8.86
N TYR A 107 -11.36 -1.93 -7.81
CA TYR A 107 -11.51 -1.17 -6.56
C TYR A 107 -12.59 -1.67 -5.60
N SER A 108 -13.19 -2.82 -5.86
CA SER A 108 -14.05 -3.53 -4.92
C SER A 108 -13.29 -4.68 -4.27
N GLU A 109 -13.43 -4.85 -2.96
CA GLU A 109 -12.80 -5.94 -2.22
C GLU A 109 -13.21 -7.29 -2.79
N VAL A 110 -12.23 -8.19 -2.98
CA VAL A 110 -12.46 -9.54 -3.52
C VAL A 110 -11.77 -10.59 -2.68
N ASP A 111 -12.41 -11.78 -2.64
CA ASP A 111 -11.75 -12.97 -2.12
C ASP A 111 -10.70 -13.46 -3.13
N PHE A 112 -9.65 -14.08 -2.60
CA PHE A 112 -8.60 -14.72 -3.37
C PHE A 112 -8.24 -16.08 -2.77
N PHE A 113 -7.53 -16.90 -3.53
CA PHE A 113 -7.19 -18.26 -3.10
C PHE A 113 -5.68 -18.39 -2.93
N ILE A 114 -5.27 -19.02 -1.82
CA ILE A 114 -3.91 -19.48 -1.59
C ILE A 114 -4.01 -20.97 -1.29
N GLU A 115 -3.27 -21.82 -2.02
CA GLU A 115 -3.29 -23.28 -1.84
C GLU A 115 -4.72 -23.87 -1.88
N GLY A 116 -5.61 -23.25 -2.67
CA GLY A 116 -7.01 -23.67 -2.81
C GLY A 116 -7.94 -23.28 -1.66
N VAL A 117 -7.45 -22.53 -0.68
CA VAL A 117 -8.25 -21.98 0.42
C VAL A 117 -8.62 -20.52 0.08
N SER A 118 -9.90 -20.17 0.23
CA SER A 118 -10.37 -18.80 0.00
C SER A 118 -10.09 -17.91 1.20
N TYR A 119 -9.60 -16.70 0.93
CA TYR A 119 -9.29 -15.66 1.89
C TYR A 119 -9.92 -14.35 1.45
N SER A 120 -10.55 -13.62 2.37
CA SER A 120 -10.85 -12.20 2.19
C SER A 120 -9.69 -11.32 2.68
N GLU A 121 -8.83 -11.89 3.52
CA GLU A 121 -7.60 -11.31 4.04
C GLU A 121 -6.63 -12.43 4.41
N TYR A 122 -5.32 -12.17 4.25
CA TYR A 122 -4.29 -13.15 4.61
C TYR A 122 -3.24 -12.49 5.50
N GLU A 123 -3.12 -12.99 6.72
CA GLU A 123 -2.14 -12.49 7.70
C GLU A 123 -0.82 -13.27 7.62
N PHE A 124 0.29 -12.55 7.73
CA PHE A 124 1.64 -13.13 7.75
C PHE A 124 2.58 -12.24 8.57
N GLN A 125 3.72 -12.82 8.98
CA GLN A 125 4.73 -12.12 9.76
C GLN A 125 6.05 -12.07 8.99
N LEU A 126 6.74 -10.94 9.02
CA LEU A 126 8.08 -10.76 8.45
C LEU A 126 9.00 -10.07 9.43
N ASP A 127 10.21 -10.59 9.52
CA ASP A 127 11.33 -9.92 10.15
C ASP A 127 11.81 -8.74 9.27
N ASP A 128 12.55 -7.81 9.85
CA ASP A 128 13.18 -6.74 9.08
C ASP A 128 14.19 -7.30 8.06
N GLY A 129 14.13 -6.79 6.84
CA GLY A 129 14.97 -7.24 5.72
C GLY A 129 14.47 -8.52 5.02
N VAL A 130 13.37 -9.11 5.48
CA VAL A 130 12.81 -10.34 4.89
C VAL A 130 11.66 -9.99 3.94
N GLY A 131 11.56 -10.74 2.84
CA GLY A 131 10.44 -10.70 1.91
C GLY A 131 9.60 -11.96 1.95
N VAL A 132 8.43 -11.88 1.36
CA VAL A 132 7.54 -13.02 1.11
C VAL A 132 7.06 -12.98 -0.33
N GLN A 133 6.92 -14.16 -0.93
CA GLN A 133 6.23 -14.37 -2.20
C GLN A 133 4.99 -15.21 -1.93
N ILE A 134 3.82 -14.64 -2.16
CA ILE A 134 2.53 -15.25 -1.88
C ILE A 134 1.85 -15.57 -3.20
N PRO A 135 1.72 -16.86 -3.58
CA PRO A 135 0.96 -17.24 -4.75
C PRO A 135 -0.54 -17.03 -4.48
N ILE A 136 -1.19 -16.30 -5.35
CA ILE A 136 -2.62 -16.03 -5.28
C ILE A 136 -3.32 -16.42 -6.57
N HIS A 137 -4.56 -16.85 -6.48
CA HIS A 137 -5.43 -17.09 -7.62
C HIS A 137 -6.70 -16.26 -7.45
N LEU A 138 -7.15 -15.67 -8.55
CA LEU A 138 -8.42 -14.94 -8.61
C LEU A 138 -9.55 -15.89 -9.01
N ASP A 139 -10.81 -15.42 -8.87
CA ASP A 139 -11.96 -16.19 -9.34
C ASP A 139 -11.86 -16.44 -10.86
N SER A 140 -12.02 -17.69 -11.25
CA SER A 140 -11.95 -18.12 -12.64
C SER A 140 -13.07 -17.53 -13.55
N GLN A 141 -14.07 -16.88 -12.97
CA GLN A 141 -15.16 -16.22 -13.70
C GLN A 141 -14.79 -14.81 -14.21
N ILE A 142 -13.64 -14.26 -13.80
CA ILE A 142 -13.18 -12.94 -14.26
C ILE A 142 -12.84 -13.02 -15.75
N ASP A 143 -13.41 -12.12 -16.55
CA ASP A 143 -13.17 -12.04 -17.99
C ASP A 143 -11.98 -11.14 -18.33
N LEU A 144 -10.82 -11.72 -18.57
CA LEU A 144 -9.59 -11.00 -18.92
C LEU A 144 -9.53 -10.52 -20.38
N GLN A 145 -10.61 -10.62 -21.18
CA GLN A 145 -10.63 -10.02 -22.52
C GLN A 145 -10.63 -8.48 -22.49
N THR A 146 -11.03 -7.91 -21.37
CA THR A 146 -10.82 -6.50 -21.03
C THR A 146 -9.87 -6.40 -19.83
N SER A 147 -9.16 -5.28 -19.69
CA SER A 147 -8.31 -5.10 -18.53
C SER A 147 -9.10 -4.83 -17.26
N HIS A 148 -8.56 -5.31 -16.16
CA HIS A 148 -9.03 -5.05 -14.82
C HIS A 148 -7.93 -4.40 -14.00
N MET A 149 -8.29 -3.60 -13.00
CA MET A 149 -7.35 -3.01 -12.06
C MET A 149 -7.30 -3.84 -10.79
N LEU A 150 -6.18 -4.52 -10.55
CA LEU A 150 -5.89 -5.24 -9.32
C LEU A 150 -5.14 -4.33 -8.35
N THR A 151 -5.81 -3.89 -7.30
CA THR A 151 -5.17 -3.16 -6.22
C THR A 151 -4.80 -4.12 -5.10
N VAL A 152 -3.53 -4.12 -4.74
CA VAL A 152 -2.97 -4.93 -3.67
C VAL A 152 -2.64 -4.00 -2.52
N GLY A 153 -3.21 -4.25 -1.34
CA GLY A 153 -2.89 -3.57 -0.10
C GLY A 153 -2.22 -4.53 0.87
N VAL A 154 -1.05 -4.14 1.40
CA VAL A 154 -0.37 -4.83 2.50
C VAL A 154 -0.25 -3.86 3.65
N PHE A 155 -0.91 -4.16 4.75
CA PHE A 155 -1.02 -3.25 5.90
C PHE A 155 -0.31 -3.85 7.11
N ALA A 156 0.50 -3.03 7.79
CA ALA A 156 1.29 -3.45 8.94
C ALA A 156 0.47 -3.46 10.24
N ALA A 157 0.86 -4.33 11.16
CA ALA A 157 0.32 -4.43 12.52
C ALA A 157 -1.22 -4.57 12.56
N PRO A 158 -1.81 -5.59 11.90
CA PRO A 158 -3.26 -5.76 11.81
C PRO A 158 -3.90 -5.99 13.19
N ASN A 159 -3.15 -6.56 14.13
CA ASN A 159 -3.60 -6.90 15.48
C ASN A 159 -3.36 -5.79 16.51
N LYS A 160 -3.00 -4.57 16.06
CA LYS A 160 -2.79 -3.40 16.92
C LYS A 160 -3.68 -2.26 16.48
N TYR A 161 -4.19 -1.52 17.45
CA TYR A 161 -4.97 -0.32 17.20
C TYR A 161 -4.07 0.89 16.94
N ALA A 162 -4.46 1.76 16.03
CA ALA A 162 -3.74 2.98 15.72
C ALA A 162 -3.57 3.88 16.97
N SER A 163 -4.53 3.83 17.91
CA SER A 163 -4.42 4.52 19.20
C SER A 163 -3.21 4.07 20.04
N ASP A 164 -2.74 2.84 19.85
CA ASP A 164 -1.62 2.22 20.56
C ASP A 164 -0.29 2.31 19.79
N LEU A 165 -0.31 2.82 18.55
CA LEU A 165 0.85 2.95 17.69
C LEU A 165 1.42 4.37 17.72
N ASP A 166 2.72 4.50 17.46
CA ASP A 166 3.33 5.80 17.19
C ASP A 166 3.11 6.19 15.74
N LEU A 167 2.06 6.98 15.49
CA LEU A 167 1.63 7.38 14.17
C LEU A 167 2.63 8.29 13.42
N MET A 168 3.67 8.79 14.10
CA MET A 168 4.66 9.69 13.50
C MET A 168 5.83 8.95 12.84
N SER A 169 6.06 7.67 13.17
CA SER A 169 7.28 6.95 12.83
C SER A 169 7.12 5.89 11.75
N ASN A 170 5.89 5.46 11.43
CA ASN A 170 5.68 4.28 10.58
C ASN A 170 4.69 4.53 9.44
N SER A 171 5.07 4.07 8.25
CA SER A 171 4.11 3.75 7.19
C SER A 171 3.26 2.55 7.65
N TYR A 172 1.94 2.67 7.62
CA TYR A 172 1.06 1.59 8.07
C TYR A 172 0.71 0.59 7.00
N GLY A 173 1.32 0.68 5.86
CA GLY A 173 1.13 -0.24 4.77
C GLY A 173 1.50 0.37 3.44
N MET A 174 1.41 -0.44 2.42
CA MET A 174 1.66 -0.08 1.04
C MET A 174 0.51 -0.56 0.18
N VAL A 175 0.06 0.31 -0.70
CA VAL A 175 -0.99 -0.01 -1.68
C VAL A 175 -0.43 0.23 -3.07
N ALA A 176 -0.59 -0.73 -3.97
CA ALA A 176 -0.19 -0.60 -5.36
C ALA A 176 -1.27 -1.16 -6.28
N THR A 177 -1.46 -0.52 -7.43
CA THR A 177 -2.44 -0.95 -8.41
C THR A 177 -1.77 -1.41 -9.69
N PHE A 178 -2.13 -2.59 -10.13
CA PHE A 178 -1.65 -3.28 -11.34
C PHE A 178 -2.81 -3.44 -12.32
N GLU A 179 -2.51 -3.42 -13.61
CA GLU A 179 -3.45 -3.77 -14.64
C GLU A 179 -3.29 -5.25 -14.98
N ILE A 180 -4.37 -6.04 -14.88
CA ILE A 180 -4.38 -7.43 -15.30
C ILE A 180 -5.23 -7.61 -16.56
N VAL A 181 -4.73 -8.36 -17.54
CA VAL A 181 -5.39 -8.56 -18.83
C VAL A 181 -4.83 -9.81 -19.51
N SER A 182 -5.62 -10.45 -20.40
CA SER A 182 -5.05 -11.53 -21.22
C SER A 182 -4.11 -10.96 -22.29
N PRO A 183 -3.12 -11.74 -22.80
CA PRO A 183 -2.20 -11.28 -23.85
C PRO A 183 -2.91 -10.85 -25.15
N SER A 184 -4.13 -11.34 -25.38
CA SER A 184 -4.98 -10.98 -26.52
C SER A 184 -6.09 -9.99 -26.15
N GLY A 185 -6.18 -9.59 -24.88
CA GLY A 185 -7.21 -8.72 -24.36
C GLY A 185 -7.05 -7.26 -24.78
N THR A 186 -8.09 -6.50 -24.57
CA THR A 186 -8.11 -5.06 -24.84
C THR A 186 -7.79 -4.29 -23.57
N ARG A 187 -6.78 -3.44 -23.65
CA ARG A 187 -6.37 -2.58 -22.53
C ARG A 187 -7.24 -1.31 -22.52
N THR A 188 -8.47 -1.46 -22.07
CA THR A 188 -9.41 -0.34 -21.85
C THR A 188 -10.13 -0.57 -20.55
N CYS A 189 -10.07 0.41 -19.66
CA CYS A 189 -10.90 0.47 -18.49
C CYS A 189 -12.09 1.37 -18.86
N ASP A 190 -13.19 0.79 -19.29
CA ASP A 190 -14.37 1.57 -19.68
C ASP A 190 -15.27 1.77 -18.46
N THR A 191 -15.05 2.87 -17.75
CA THR A 191 -15.88 3.26 -16.63
C THR A 191 -16.47 4.63 -16.86
N GLN A 192 -17.80 4.70 -16.88
CA GLN A 192 -18.54 5.97 -16.91
C GLN A 192 -18.76 6.49 -15.48
N LEU A 193 -17.69 6.64 -14.72
CA LEU A 193 -17.79 7.23 -13.38
C LEU A 193 -17.91 8.74 -13.49
N GLN A 194 -18.70 9.30 -12.57
CA GLN A 194 -18.70 10.72 -12.35
C GLN A 194 -17.79 11.03 -11.16
N PHE A 195 -16.75 11.79 -11.42
CA PHE A 195 -15.85 12.29 -10.39
C PHE A 195 -16.38 13.62 -9.87
N GLU A 196 -16.39 13.78 -8.56
CA GLU A 196 -16.85 14.99 -7.89
C GLU A 196 -15.67 15.85 -7.47
N GLU A 197 -15.74 17.15 -7.73
CA GLU A 197 -14.74 18.08 -7.21
C GLU A 197 -14.84 18.15 -5.67
N PRO A 198 -13.70 18.15 -4.94
CA PRO A 198 -13.67 18.45 -3.52
C PRO A 198 -14.36 19.77 -3.20
N ALA A 199 -14.99 19.86 -2.04
CA ALA A 199 -15.68 21.05 -1.60
C ALA A 199 -14.77 22.27 -1.53
N LYS A 200 -13.47 22.08 -1.35
CA LYS A 200 -12.46 23.12 -1.25
C LYS A 200 -11.10 22.63 -1.74
N PHE A 201 -10.31 23.56 -2.27
CA PHE A 201 -8.90 23.34 -2.64
C PHE A 201 -8.00 24.31 -1.90
N LEU A 202 -6.90 23.82 -1.36
CA LEU A 202 -5.84 24.64 -0.78
C LEU A 202 -4.50 24.29 -1.43
N LYS A 203 -3.68 25.29 -1.71
CA LYS A 203 -2.33 25.07 -2.20
C LYS A 203 -1.49 24.49 -1.08
N SER A 204 -0.98 23.27 -1.25
CA SER A 204 -0.21 22.55 -0.24
C SER A 204 0.79 21.61 -0.91
N GLN A 205 1.83 21.25 -0.15
CA GLN A 205 2.79 20.21 -0.51
C GLN A 205 2.52 18.91 0.25
N PHE A 206 1.42 18.83 0.98
CA PHE A 206 1.01 17.58 1.64
C PHE A 206 0.77 16.50 0.58
N GLY A 207 1.33 15.31 0.79
CA GLY A 207 1.08 14.12 -0.03
C GLY A 207 0.30 13.07 0.75
N GLY A 208 -0.54 12.33 0.03
CA GLY A 208 -1.31 11.22 0.58
C GLY A 208 -2.72 11.58 1.02
N VAL A 209 -3.34 10.65 1.74
CA VAL A 209 -4.70 10.75 2.29
C VAL A 209 -4.66 10.94 3.80
N MET A 210 -5.62 11.69 4.33
CA MET A 210 -5.85 11.82 5.76
C MET A 210 -7.34 12.04 6.05
N LEU A 211 -7.83 11.43 7.10
CA LEU A 211 -9.16 11.68 7.66
C LEU A 211 -9.04 12.40 9.00
N ASN A 212 -9.96 13.32 9.28
CA ASN A 212 -10.06 13.99 10.56
C ASN A 212 -11.52 14.27 10.92
N GLU A 213 -11.81 14.61 12.16
CA GLU A 213 -13.17 14.96 12.55
C GLU A 213 -13.62 16.25 11.89
N ASP A 214 -12.71 17.23 11.77
CA ASP A 214 -12.89 18.50 11.09
C ASP A 214 -11.54 19.05 10.64
N PHE A 215 -11.53 19.95 9.66
CA PHE A 215 -10.36 20.72 9.25
C PHE A 215 -10.69 22.20 9.25
N SER A 216 -10.00 22.96 10.11
CA SER A 216 -10.07 24.42 10.08
C SER A 216 -9.20 24.97 8.94
N GLU A 217 -9.53 26.18 8.49
CA GLU A 217 -8.74 26.87 7.46
C GLU A 217 -7.34 27.26 7.93
N GLU A 218 -7.16 27.34 9.25
CA GLU A 218 -5.89 27.69 9.89
C GLU A 218 -4.92 26.52 9.95
N ASP A 219 -5.40 25.27 9.74
CA ASP A 219 -4.60 24.05 9.80
C ASP A 219 -3.76 23.78 8.56
N THR A 220 -3.69 24.71 7.61
CA THR A 220 -3.07 24.50 6.29
C THR A 220 -1.55 24.31 6.33
N ASP A 221 -0.87 24.84 7.35
CA ASP A 221 0.58 24.79 7.49
C ASP A 221 1.03 23.93 8.67
N GLN A 222 0.12 23.44 9.49
CA GLN A 222 0.48 22.60 10.60
C GLN A 222 0.73 21.18 10.13
N VAL A 223 1.85 20.61 10.58
CA VAL A 223 2.06 19.18 10.62
C VAL A 223 0.87 18.60 11.36
N LEU A 224 -0.02 18.02 10.63
CA LEU A 224 -1.32 17.63 11.10
C LEU A 224 -1.14 16.54 12.13
N TYR A 225 -1.74 16.75 13.26
CA TYR A 225 -1.85 15.69 14.24
C TYR A 225 -2.81 14.64 13.65
N PRO A 226 -2.31 13.45 13.33
CA PRO A 226 -3.18 12.40 12.83
C PRO A 226 -4.22 12.09 13.91
N LEU A 227 -5.45 11.88 13.46
CA LEU A 227 -6.51 11.37 14.33
C LEU A 227 -6.07 10.00 14.86
N LYS A 228 -6.09 9.82 16.17
CA LYS A 228 -5.69 8.55 16.80
C LYS A 228 -6.88 7.67 17.11
N GLU A 229 -7.90 8.26 17.73
CA GLU A 229 -9.07 7.53 18.21
C GLU A 229 -10.29 8.44 18.19
N VAL A 230 -11.44 7.87 17.81
CA VAL A 230 -12.76 8.51 17.88
C VAL A 230 -13.72 7.55 18.57
N THR A 231 -14.56 8.08 19.44
CA THR A 231 -15.61 7.29 20.09
C THR A 231 -16.97 7.60 19.47
N LEU A 232 -17.71 6.56 19.09
CA LEU A 232 -19.06 6.64 18.54
C LEU A 232 -19.99 5.64 19.26
N SER A 233 -21.30 5.88 19.17
CA SER A 233 -22.30 4.88 19.59
C SER A 233 -22.49 3.82 18.52
N PRO A 234 -22.99 2.61 18.87
CA PRO A 234 -23.31 1.57 17.90
C PRO A 234 -24.22 2.08 16.77
N GLY A 235 -23.81 1.90 15.52
CA GLY A 235 -24.55 2.34 14.34
C GLY A 235 -24.62 3.85 14.12
N GLU A 236 -23.90 4.63 14.91
CA GLU A 236 -23.80 6.08 14.72
C GLU A 236 -23.10 6.39 13.40
N LYS A 237 -23.65 7.36 12.67
CA LYS A 237 -23.08 7.91 11.46
C LYS A 237 -22.34 9.20 11.78
N LYS A 238 -21.07 9.27 11.39
CA LYS A 238 -20.26 10.47 11.57
C LYS A 238 -19.63 10.89 10.26
N SER A 239 -19.70 12.17 9.97
CA SER A 239 -18.98 12.77 8.87
C SER A 239 -17.54 13.06 9.30
N PHE A 240 -16.59 12.58 8.49
CA PHE A 240 -15.17 12.86 8.62
C PHE A 240 -14.73 13.73 7.45
N ALA A 241 -13.91 14.71 7.74
CA ALA A 241 -13.26 15.50 6.71
C ALA A 241 -12.08 14.72 6.12
N TYR A 242 -12.01 14.58 4.79
CA TYR A 242 -10.84 14.02 4.11
C TYR A 242 -9.94 15.11 3.54
N ARG A 243 -8.66 14.81 3.46
CA ARG A 243 -7.65 15.54 2.68
C ARG A 243 -7.01 14.60 1.68
N LEU A 244 -6.89 15.10 0.45
CA LEU A 244 -6.18 14.40 -0.62
C LEU A 244 -5.11 15.34 -1.19
N GLY A 245 -3.86 15.07 -0.91
CA GLY A 245 -2.74 15.89 -1.37
C GLY A 245 -1.83 15.15 -2.34
N ASN A 246 -1.22 15.90 -3.25
CA ASN A 246 -0.28 15.39 -4.25
C ASN A 246 -0.88 14.44 -5.30
N TYR A 247 -2.19 14.42 -5.44
CA TYR A 247 -2.90 13.73 -6.54
C TYR A 247 -3.28 14.72 -7.61
N SER A 248 -3.38 14.25 -8.85
CA SER A 248 -3.63 15.08 -10.02
C SER A 248 -4.67 14.44 -10.93
N GLY A 249 -5.88 14.99 -10.94
CA GLY A 249 -6.98 14.46 -11.74
C GLY A 249 -7.84 13.47 -10.98
N GLU A 250 -8.19 12.37 -11.62
CA GLU A 250 -9.07 11.34 -11.10
C GLU A 250 -8.43 10.54 -9.97
N VAL A 251 -9.09 10.46 -8.82
CA VAL A 251 -8.64 9.75 -7.62
C VAL A 251 -9.80 8.98 -7.01
N LEU A 252 -9.56 7.77 -6.53
CA LEU A 252 -10.52 7.04 -5.70
C LEU A 252 -10.04 7.07 -4.25
N LEU A 253 -10.92 7.41 -3.33
CA LEU A 253 -10.74 7.22 -1.90
C LEU A 253 -11.46 5.95 -1.48
N ILE A 254 -10.73 5.03 -0.86
CA ILE A 254 -11.22 3.75 -0.33
C ILE A 254 -11.05 3.75 1.18
N VAL A 255 -12.07 3.27 1.90
CA VAL A 255 -12.04 3.17 3.35
C VAL A 255 -12.40 1.76 3.78
N LEU A 256 -11.62 1.23 4.71
CA LEU A 256 -11.87 -0.04 5.38
C LEU A 256 -12.22 0.24 6.84
N VAL A 257 -13.14 -0.55 7.40
CA VAL A 257 -13.39 -0.63 8.84
C VAL A 257 -13.23 -2.08 9.25
N ASP A 258 -12.33 -2.33 10.18
CA ASP A 258 -11.98 -3.68 10.61
C ASP A 258 -11.58 -4.57 9.41
N TRP A 259 -10.71 -4.04 8.57
CA TRP A 259 -10.18 -4.65 7.34
C TRP A 259 -11.22 -4.96 6.25
N LYS A 260 -12.46 -4.50 6.39
CA LYS A 260 -13.52 -4.66 5.40
C LYS A 260 -13.83 -3.35 4.72
N GLN A 261 -13.90 -3.37 3.41
CA GLN A 261 -14.30 -2.21 2.64
C GLN A 261 -15.71 -1.79 2.98
N ILE A 262 -15.90 -0.50 3.25
CA ILE A 262 -17.22 0.06 3.53
C ILE A 262 -17.70 0.91 2.36
N PRO A 263 -19.01 0.92 2.09
CA PRO A 263 -19.54 1.80 1.06
C PRO A 263 -19.45 3.27 1.47
N LEU A 264 -18.97 4.10 0.56
CA LEU A 264 -18.92 5.55 0.66
C LEU A 264 -19.96 6.15 -0.27
N ASN A 265 -20.94 6.87 0.28
CA ASN A 265 -22.05 7.46 -0.50
C ASN A 265 -22.81 6.45 -1.38
N GLY A 266 -22.79 5.16 -1.01
CA GLY A 266 -23.50 4.08 -1.71
C GLY A 266 -22.71 3.38 -2.82
N ALA A 267 -21.40 3.68 -2.95
CA ALA A 267 -20.46 2.96 -3.80
C ALA A 267 -19.30 2.44 -2.95
N ASP A 268 -18.51 1.51 -3.48
CA ASP A 268 -17.37 0.93 -2.77
C ASP A 268 -16.20 1.92 -2.57
N TYR A 269 -16.26 3.07 -3.22
CA TYR A 269 -15.26 4.13 -3.14
C TYR A 269 -15.88 5.51 -3.40
N LEU A 270 -15.18 6.55 -3.02
CA LEU A 270 -15.53 7.93 -3.40
C LEU A 270 -14.65 8.38 -4.57
N ALA A 271 -15.27 8.72 -5.69
CA ALA A 271 -14.59 9.19 -6.91
C ALA A 271 -14.43 10.72 -6.86
N ILE A 272 -13.17 11.18 -6.91
CA ILE A 272 -12.81 12.57 -6.65
C ILE A 272 -11.95 13.10 -7.81
N GLU A 273 -12.27 14.28 -8.31
CA GLU A 273 -11.42 15.02 -9.26
C GLU A 273 -10.58 16.06 -8.51
N ASN A 274 -9.30 15.75 -8.29
CA ASN A 274 -8.39 16.65 -7.59
C ASN A 274 -7.61 17.56 -8.57
N LYS A 275 -7.09 18.68 -8.07
CA LYS A 275 -6.33 19.64 -8.88
C LYS A 275 -4.83 19.51 -8.68
N PRO A 276 -4.02 19.48 -9.76
CA PRO A 276 -2.57 19.44 -9.66
C PRO A 276 -2.01 20.55 -8.76
N GLY A 277 -1.18 20.17 -7.78
CA GLY A 277 -0.55 21.10 -6.85
C GLY A 277 -1.48 21.70 -5.79
N TYR A 278 -2.66 21.12 -5.64
CA TYR A 278 -3.61 21.46 -4.58
C TYR A 278 -3.92 20.25 -3.73
N MET A 279 -4.27 20.51 -2.49
CA MET A 279 -4.89 19.56 -1.59
C MET A 279 -6.40 19.75 -1.66
N GLY A 280 -7.12 18.70 -2.01
CA GLY A 280 -8.58 18.66 -2.02
C GLY A 280 -9.13 18.32 -0.64
N PHE A 281 -10.23 18.98 -0.25
CA PHE A 281 -10.94 18.78 0.99
C PHE A 281 -12.40 18.45 0.70
N GLY A 282 -12.91 17.47 1.41
CA GLY A 282 -14.32 17.11 1.38
C GLY A 282 -14.72 16.34 2.61
N GLN A 283 -15.86 15.68 2.55
CA GLN A 283 -16.39 14.90 3.66
C GLN A 283 -16.77 13.51 3.20
N VAL A 284 -16.61 12.56 4.10
CA VAL A 284 -17.02 11.17 3.95
C VAL A 284 -17.77 10.72 5.20
N GLU A 285 -18.91 10.05 5.03
CA GLU A 285 -19.68 9.50 6.14
C GLU A 285 -19.22 8.08 6.43
N ILE A 286 -18.87 7.80 7.67
CA ILE A 286 -18.55 6.47 8.18
C ILE A 286 -19.62 6.08 9.20
N THR A 287 -20.15 4.87 9.07
CA THR A 287 -21.11 4.30 10.02
C THR A 287 -20.38 3.37 10.98
N ALA A 288 -20.50 3.63 12.28
CA ALA A 288 -19.93 2.77 13.29
C ALA A 288 -20.54 1.35 13.26
N PRO A 289 -19.77 0.29 13.51
CA PRO A 289 -20.28 -1.04 13.71
C PRO A 289 -21.38 -1.10 14.79
N MET A 290 -22.28 -2.08 14.67
CA MET A 290 -23.35 -2.27 15.67
C MET A 290 -22.85 -2.89 16.96
N GLU A 291 -21.76 -3.61 16.92
CA GLU A 291 -21.16 -4.25 18.09
C GLU A 291 -20.21 -3.29 18.79
N LYS A 292 -20.20 -3.33 20.13
CA LYS A 292 -19.23 -2.56 20.94
C LYS A 292 -17.86 -3.16 20.81
N GLY A 293 -16.86 -2.30 20.69
CA GLY A 293 -15.47 -2.73 20.51
C GLY A 293 -14.59 -1.65 19.93
N LYS A 294 -13.32 -1.99 19.71
CA LYS A 294 -12.38 -1.16 18.93
C LYS A 294 -12.27 -1.74 17.53
N TYR A 295 -12.25 -0.87 16.55
CA TYR A 295 -12.16 -1.17 15.13
C TYR A 295 -11.11 -0.27 14.49
N GLU A 296 -10.32 -0.83 13.57
CA GLU A 296 -9.41 -0.01 12.78
C GLU A 296 -10.11 0.57 11.57
N VAL A 297 -9.93 1.87 11.37
CA VAL A 297 -10.30 2.55 10.13
C VAL A 297 -9.03 2.77 9.31
N VAL A 298 -9.02 2.27 8.09
CA VAL A 298 -7.91 2.43 7.16
C VAL A 298 -8.42 3.16 5.93
N ALA A 299 -7.73 4.22 5.52
CA ALA A 299 -8.05 4.96 4.32
C ALA A 299 -6.83 5.06 3.41
N PHE A 300 -7.04 4.84 2.12
CA PHE A 300 -6.02 5.03 1.10
C PHE A 300 -6.65 5.58 -0.18
N ALA A 301 -5.81 6.13 -1.03
CA ALA A 301 -6.26 6.67 -2.31
C ALA A 301 -5.58 5.95 -3.47
N VAL A 302 -6.24 5.92 -4.62
CA VAL A 302 -5.69 5.41 -5.86
C VAL A 302 -5.72 6.51 -6.90
N ASP A 303 -4.53 6.87 -7.40
CA ASP A 303 -4.36 7.88 -8.44
C ASP A 303 -4.58 7.30 -9.84
N ALA A 304 -5.16 8.09 -10.74
CA ALA A 304 -5.44 7.70 -12.12
C ALA A 304 -6.06 6.29 -12.23
N PRO A 305 -7.18 6.03 -11.53
CA PRO A 305 -7.65 4.67 -11.24
C PRO A 305 -7.97 3.86 -12.50
N PHE A 306 -8.53 4.49 -13.53
CA PHE A 306 -8.96 3.82 -14.76
C PHE A 306 -8.04 4.10 -15.95
N THR A 307 -6.85 4.59 -15.68
CA THR A 307 -5.84 4.81 -16.72
C THR A 307 -5.00 3.54 -16.90
N PRO A 308 -4.84 3.03 -18.13
CA PRO A 308 -3.96 1.91 -18.40
C PRO A 308 -2.56 2.12 -17.82
N ARG A 309 -2.00 1.10 -17.17
CA ARG A 309 -0.70 1.21 -16.51
C ARG A 309 0.43 1.27 -17.52
N THR A 310 1.43 2.09 -17.21
CA THR A 310 2.65 2.25 -18.00
C THR A 310 3.81 2.46 -17.04
N ALA A 311 5.04 2.35 -17.51
CA ALA A 311 6.23 2.64 -16.70
C ALA A 311 6.21 4.04 -16.05
N ASP A 312 5.50 5.00 -16.66
CA ASP A 312 5.43 6.37 -16.15
C ASP A 312 4.38 6.59 -15.05
N ASN A 313 3.35 5.74 -14.97
CA ASN A 313 2.24 5.89 -14.01
C ASN A 313 2.07 4.70 -13.05
N PHE A 314 2.94 3.69 -13.13
CA PHE A 314 2.87 2.48 -12.33
C PHE A 314 3.19 2.72 -10.84
N PHE A 315 4.09 3.64 -10.53
CA PHE A 315 4.65 3.85 -9.20
C PHE A 315 3.83 4.78 -8.28
N SER A 316 2.55 4.97 -8.51
CA SER A 316 1.70 5.65 -7.54
C SER A 316 1.43 4.71 -6.35
N HIS A 317 2.44 4.58 -5.48
CA HIS A 317 2.28 3.87 -4.24
C HIS A 317 1.74 4.82 -3.19
N ASP A 318 0.64 4.45 -2.60
CA ASP A 318 0.07 5.20 -1.50
C ASP A 318 0.33 4.53 -0.16
N THR A 319 0.51 5.37 0.83
CA THR A 319 0.56 4.94 2.22
C THR A 319 -0.84 5.04 2.80
N ALA A 320 -1.28 3.97 3.46
CA ALA A 320 -2.57 3.99 4.14
C ALA A 320 -2.52 4.87 5.39
N TYR A 321 -3.59 5.61 5.61
CA TYR A 321 -3.86 6.34 6.85
C TYR A 321 -4.74 5.49 7.78
N ARG A 322 -4.46 5.53 9.08
CA ARG A 322 -5.19 4.72 10.08
C ARG A 322 -5.58 5.53 11.30
N PHE A 323 -6.74 5.20 11.86
CA PHE A 323 -7.15 5.61 13.20
C PHE A 323 -8.07 4.54 13.82
N THR A 324 -8.22 4.58 15.15
CA THR A 324 -9.07 3.66 15.89
C THR A 324 -10.47 4.24 16.07
N LEU A 325 -11.49 3.44 15.79
CA LEU A 325 -12.87 3.73 16.09
C LEU A 325 -13.30 2.92 17.31
N SER A 326 -13.57 3.59 18.42
CA SER A 326 -14.13 2.98 19.64
C SER A 326 -15.65 3.08 19.62
N VAL A 327 -16.33 1.94 19.68
CA VAL A 327 -17.80 1.87 19.76
C VAL A 327 -18.23 1.54 21.18
N GLU A 328 -18.92 2.48 21.84
CA GLU A 328 -19.32 2.38 23.24
C GLU A 328 -20.82 2.45 23.51
#